data_34abb7d368110fa6e98d9de720f0b98e
#
_entry.id   34abb7d368110fa6e98d9de720f0b98e
#
_cell.length_a   1.000
_cell.length_b   1.000
_cell.length_c   1.000
_cell.angle_alpha   90.00
_cell.angle_beta   90.00
_cell.angle_gamma   90.00
#
_symmetry.space_group_name_H-M   'P 1'
#
loop_
_entity.id
_entity.type
_entity.pdbx_description
1 polymer ?
#
loop_
_entity_poly.entity_id
_entity_poly.type
_entity_poly.pdbx_seq_one_letter_code
_entity_poly.pdbx_strand_id
1 'polypeptide(L)'
;MSTVLITGGCGYIGSHTCINLLENNYKILIIDSLINSSRITLSRLKSLLEKKGLDLEEKITFIEGDLRNKELLNKVFLKYSKTKNPIKSVIHFAGLKAINTSIKLPLDYWDMNISSTLSLLSVMKKHHCFSIIFTSSATVYKPNGLNLLNEDDLLEPKTPYGKTKLTIENILKDLFISDKENWKIANLRYFNPVGAHPSGIIGENLNGDVSNLFPSIIKTIKVEQKSLLDFGNDWPTNDGTCIRDFIHVMDLADAHIATLNFLLSNSAQYKCINIGTGLGTSVLEVIETFFEIYGKKFPFDYIERRLGDEPFVVADNKLALDILDWEPKKNLIDMCRDSINSLI
;
A
#
# COMPACT_ATOMS: atom_id res chain seq x y z
N MET A 1 -16.11 -14.01 15.65
CA MET A 1 -15.12 -13.18 14.90
C MET A 1 -15.86 -12.39 13.82
N SER A 2 -15.41 -11.18 13.46
CA SER A 2 -16.00 -10.41 12.36
C SER A 2 -15.19 -10.63 11.08
N THR A 3 -15.81 -10.38 9.92
CA THR A 3 -15.11 -10.42 8.63
C THR A 3 -14.51 -9.06 8.31
N VAL A 4 -13.27 -9.03 7.83
CA VAL A 4 -12.62 -7.84 7.25
C VAL A 4 -12.74 -7.92 5.73
N LEU A 5 -13.32 -6.90 5.11
CA LEU A 5 -13.35 -6.78 3.66
C LEU A 5 -12.04 -6.13 3.19
N ILE A 6 -11.36 -6.81 2.29
CA ILE A 6 -10.12 -6.34 1.66
C ILE A 6 -10.42 -6.07 0.17
N THR A 7 -10.40 -4.81 -0.22
CA THR A 7 -10.52 -4.47 -1.64
C THR A 7 -9.12 -4.36 -2.25
N GLY A 8 -8.90 -4.92 -3.43
CA GLY A 8 -7.56 -4.95 -4.02
C GLY A 8 -6.60 -5.93 -3.32
N GLY A 9 -7.14 -6.97 -2.67
CA GLY A 9 -6.38 -7.92 -1.86
C GLY A 9 -5.47 -8.86 -2.66
N CYS A 10 -5.59 -8.91 -3.98
CA CYS A 10 -4.67 -9.66 -4.85
C CYS A 10 -3.46 -8.81 -5.31
N GLY A 11 -3.47 -7.51 -5.01
CA GLY A 11 -2.35 -6.61 -5.27
C GLY A 11 -1.17 -6.82 -4.33
N TYR A 12 -0.06 -6.09 -4.57
CA TYR A 12 1.18 -6.23 -3.82
C TYR A 12 1.00 -6.06 -2.30
N ILE A 13 0.58 -4.88 -1.84
CA ILE A 13 0.40 -4.60 -0.40
C ILE A 13 -0.77 -5.40 0.16
N GLY A 14 -1.90 -5.48 -0.60
CA GLY A 14 -3.10 -6.20 -0.17
C GLY A 14 -2.84 -7.66 0.15
N SER A 15 -2.05 -8.38 -0.67
CA SER A 15 -1.74 -9.79 -0.46
C SER A 15 -0.89 -10.04 0.79
N HIS A 16 0.10 -9.18 1.06
CA HIS A 16 0.91 -9.26 2.28
C HIS A 16 0.07 -8.96 3.53
N THR A 17 -0.84 -7.98 3.44
CA THR A 17 -1.80 -7.70 4.54
C THR A 17 -2.77 -8.86 4.75
N CYS A 18 -3.22 -9.55 3.68
CA CYS A 18 -4.05 -10.75 3.81
C CYS A 18 -3.33 -11.87 4.58
N ILE A 19 -2.02 -12.06 4.36
CA ILE A 19 -1.21 -13.03 5.12
C ILE A 19 -1.28 -12.70 6.61
N ASN A 20 -0.93 -11.48 6.99
CA ASN A 20 -0.89 -11.07 8.39
C ASN A 20 -2.26 -11.14 9.06
N LEU A 21 -3.35 -10.76 8.36
CA LEU A 21 -4.72 -10.91 8.87
C LEU A 21 -5.06 -12.36 9.18
N LEU A 22 -4.72 -13.28 8.29
CA LEU A 22 -5.01 -14.71 8.46
C LEU A 22 -4.16 -15.34 9.56
N GLU A 23 -2.88 -14.96 9.67
CA GLU A 23 -2.00 -15.36 10.78
C GLU A 23 -2.50 -14.85 12.14
N ASN A 24 -3.15 -13.68 12.17
CA ASN A 24 -3.83 -13.12 13.36
C ASN A 24 -5.28 -13.62 13.50
N ASN A 25 -5.66 -14.72 12.84
CA ASN A 25 -6.96 -15.37 12.93
C ASN A 25 -8.17 -14.54 12.47
N TYR A 26 -7.99 -13.49 11.67
CA TYR A 26 -9.10 -12.79 11.05
C TYR A 26 -9.75 -13.63 9.95
N LYS A 27 -11.06 -13.46 9.74
CA LYS A 27 -11.75 -13.89 8.52
C LYS A 27 -11.68 -12.77 7.50
N ILE A 28 -11.30 -13.06 6.28
CA ILE A 28 -11.17 -12.07 5.21
C ILE A 28 -12.09 -12.38 4.03
N LEU A 29 -12.64 -11.32 3.48
CA LEU A 29 -13.32 -11.32 2.20
C LEU A 29 -12.54 -10.41 1.25
N ILE A 30 -12.03 -10.95 0.16
CA ILE A 30 -11.29 -10.21 -0.85
C ILE A 30 -12.24 -9.88 -2.01
N ILE A 31 -12.28 -8.61 -2.41
CA ILE A 31 -12.86 -8.16 -3.69
C ILE A 31 -11.75 -7.54 -4.52
N ASP A 32 -11.52 -8.07 -5.72
CA ASP A 32 -10.50 -7.58 -6.64
C ASP A 32 -10.97 -7.75 -8.08
N SER A 33 -10.71 -6.74 -8.92
CA SER A 33 -11.09 -6.77 -10.34
C SER A 33 -10.04 -7.46 -11.22
N LEU A 34 -8.88 -7.76 -10.66
CA LEU A 34 -7.72 -8.37 -11.32
C LEU A 34 -7.15 -7.54 -12.51
N ILE A 35 -7.46 -6.25 -12.61
CA ILE A 35 -6.97 -5.38 -13.69
C ILE A 35 -5.45 -5.23 -13.64
N ASN A 36 -4.87 -5.08 -12.44
CA ASN A 36 -3.43 -4.91 -12.20
C ASN A 36 -2.86 -5.91 -11.19
N SER A 37 -3.60 -6.98 -10.92
CA SER A 37 -3.25 -8.05 -10.01
C SER A 37 -3.48 -9.41 -10.68
N SER A 38 -3.29 -10.53 -9.96
CA SER A 38 -3.46 -11.86 -10.54
C SER A 38 -4.13 -12.80 -9.54
N ARG A 39 -5.02 -13.67 -10.06
CA ARG A 39 -5.62 -14.77 -9.28
C ARG A 39 -4.59 -15.75 -8.73
N ILE A 40 -3.41 -15.84 -9.35
CA ILE A 40 -2.27 -16.65 -8.88
C ILE A 40 -1.84 -16.26 -7.47
N THR A 41 -1.99 -14.98 -7.09
CA THR A 41 -1.71 -14.48 -5.75
C THR A 41 -2.49 -15.23 -4.67
N LEU A 42 -3.77 -15.58 -4.94
CA LEU A 42 -4.60 -16.32 -4.00
C LEU A 42 -4.10 -17.76 -3.79
N SER A 43 -3.67 -18.43 -4.86
CA SER A 43 -3.11 -19.77 -4.78
C SER A 43 -1.80 -19.78 -3.99
N ARG A 44 -0.93 -18.80 -4.25
CA ARG A 44 0.33 -18.61 -3.52
C ARG A 44 0.11 -18.33 -2.04
N LEU A 45 -0.84 -17.44 -1.72
CA LEU A 45 -1.23 -17.11 -0.36
C LEU A 45 -1.73 -18.34 0.39
N LYS A 46 -2.64 -19.12 -0.21
CA LYS A 46 -3.13 -20.36 0.39
C LYS A 46 -2.00 -21.36 0.62
N SER A 47 -1.20 -21.65 -0.40
CA SER A 47 -0.08 -22.57 -0.30
C SER A 47 0.93 -22.17 0.80
N LEU A 48 1.21 -20.88 0.94
CA LEU A 48 2.11 -20.37 1.97
C LEU A 48 1.56 -20.64 3.38
N LEU A 49 0.28 -20.34 3.61
CA LEU A 49 -0.33 -20.44 4.93
C LEU A 49 -0.65 -21.89 5.31
N GLU A 50 -1.03 -22.72 4.35
CA GLU A 50 -1.19 -24.16 4.55
C GLU A 50 0.14 -24.83 4.98
N LYS A 51 1.26 -24.44 4.34
CA LYS A 51 2.61 -24.89 4.76
C LYS A 51 2.96 -24.47 6.20
N LYS A 52 2.38 -23.38 6.70
CA LYS A 52 2.49 -22.97 8.10
C LYS A 52 1.49 -23.67 9.04
N GLY A 53 0.70 -24.61 8.53
CA GLY A 53 -0.29 -25.35 9.31
C GLY A 53 -1.57 -24.59 9.64
N LEU A 54 -1.85 -23.47 8.94
CA LEU A 54 -3.11 -22.74 9.16
C LEU A 54 -4.24 -23.42 8.39
N ASP A 55 -5.32 -23.70 9.12
CA ASP A 55 -6.60 -24.07 8.52
C ASP A 55 -7.24 -22.80 7.91
N LEU A 56 -7.40 -22.81 6.60
CA LEU A 56 -7.96 -21.71 5.83
C LEU A 56 -9.42 -21.95 5.42
N GLU A 57 -9.98 -23.09 5.78
CA GLU A 57 -11.38 -23.38 5.55
C GLU A 57 -12.26 -22.30 6.19
N GLU A 58 -13.19 -21.76 5.43
CA GLU A 58 -14.05 -20.64 5.84
C GLU A 58 -13.35 -19.32 6.26
N LYS A 59 -12.01 -19.22 6.20
CA LYS A 59 -11.30 -17.97 6.58
C LYS A 59 -11.10 -17.05 5.41
N ILE A 60 -11.06 -17.55 4.18
CA ILE A 60 -10.83 -16.77 2.96
C ILE A 60 -12.00 -16.91 2.02
N THR A 61 -12.60 -15.80 1.64
CA THR A 61 -13.54 -15.72 0.52
C THR A 61 -12.99 -14.76 -0.52
N PHE A 62 -13.06 -15.14 -1.79
CA PHE A 62 -12.68 -14.27 -2.92
C PHE A 62 -13.88 -14.04 -3.84
N ILE A 63 -14.06 -12.78 -4.23
CA ILE A 63 -15.03 -12.34 -5.21
C ILE A 63 -14.30 -11.50 -6.25
N GLU A 64 -14.32 -11.94 -7.50
CA GLU A 64 -13.87 -11.11 -8.61
C GLU A 64 -14.93 -10.08 -8.95
N GLY A 65 -14.55 -8.80 -8.94
CA GLY A 65 -15.50 -7.73 -9.20
C GLY A 65 -14.92 -6.33 -9.13
N ASP A 66 -15.58 -5.43 -9.85
CA ASP A 66 -15.29 -4.01 -9.86
C ASP A 66 -16.10 -3.31 -8.76
N LEU A 67 -15.43 -2.51 -7.94
CA LEU A 67 -16.06 -1.78 -6.84
C LEU A 67 -17.04 -0.70 -7.31
N ARG A 68 -16.98 -0.26 -8.57
CA ARG A 68 -17.96 0.64 -9.16
C ARG A 68 -19.34 -0.02 -9.32
N ASN A 69 -19.38 -1.36 -9.29
CA ASN A 69 -20.63 -2.12 -9.31
C ASN A 69 -21.30 -2.15 -7.93
N LYS A 70 -22.13 -1.13 -7.65
CA LYS A 70 -22.88 -1.00 -6.38
C LYS A 70 -23.81 -2.18 -6.10
N GLU A 71 -24.35 -2.83 -7.14
CA GLU A 71 -25.24 -3.98 -6.96
C GLU A 71 -24.47 -5.18 -6.42
N LEU A 72 -23.27 -5.45 -6.97
CA LEU A 72 -22.38 -6.47 -6.45
C LEU A 72 -22.06 -6.21 -4.97
N LEU A 73 -21.62 -5.00 -4.64
CA LEU A 73 -21.31 -4.62 -3.26
C LEU A 73 -22.52 -4.80 -2.33
N ASN A 74 -23.71 -4.32 -2.72
CA ASN A 74 -24.92 -4.51 -1.93
C ASN A 74 -25.26 -5.99 -1.70
N LYS A 75 -25.15 -6.85 -2.72
CA LYS A 75 -25.37 -8.31 -2.60
C LYS A 75 -24.40 -8.92 -1.61
N VAL A 76 -23.13 -8.52 -1.67
CA VAL A 76 -22.07 -9.01 -0.76
C VAL A 76 -22.37 -8.61 0.68
N PHE A 77 -22.58 -7.32 0.95
CA PHE A 77 -22.85 -6.85 2.32
C PHE A 77 -24.15 -7.46 2.89
N LEU A 78 -25.21 -7.57 2.07
CA LEU A 78 -26.47 -8.22 2.48
C LEU A 78 -26.27 -9.70 2.81
N LYS A 79 -25.44 -10.43 2.03
CA LYS A 79 -25.11 -11.83 2.32
C LYS A 79 -24.42 -11.95 3.69
N TYR A 80 -23.41 -11.11 3.95
CA TYR A 80 -22.64 -11.16 5.18
C TYR A 80 -23.40 -10.65 6.41
N SER A 81 -24.35 -9.72 6.25
CA SER A 81 -25.18 -9.24 7.38
C SER A 81 -26.06 -10.34 8.00
N LYS A 82 -26.33 -11.40 7.23
CA LYS A 82 -27.13 -12.57 7.69
C LYS A 82 -26.27 -13.68 8.28
N THR A 83 -24.95 -13.53 8.32
CA THR A 83 -24.02 -14.53 8.87
C THR A 83 -23.65 -14.23 10.32
N LYS A 84 -23.05 -15.20 11.00
CA LYS A 84 -22.46 -14.99 12.34
C LYS A 84 -21.23 -14.08 12.31
N ASN A 85 -20.67 -13.83 11.13
CA ASN A 85 -19.45 -13.05 10.90
C ASN A 85 -19.72 -11.90 9.91
N PRO A 86 -20.47 -10.86 10.29
CA PRO A 86 -20.76 -9.74 9.40
C PRO A 86 -19.46 -8.95 9.08
N ILE A 87 -19.47 -8.22 7.96
CA ILE A 87 -18.39 -7.31 7.61
C ILE A 87 -18.41 -6.14 8.60
N LYS A 88 -17.34 -5.99 9.38
CA LYS A 88 -17.22 -4.93 10.41
C LYS A 88 -16.24 -3.84 10.05
N SER A 89 -15.25 -4.16 9.20
CA SER A 89 -14.21 -3.23 8.77
C SER A 89 -13.83 -3.47 7.31
N VAL A 90 -13.36 -2.42 6.66
CA VAL A 90 -12.85 -2.45 5.30
C VAL A 90 -11.41 -1.95 5.31
N ILE A 91 -10.51 -2.66 4.61
CA ILE A 91 -9.20 -2.16 4.23
C ILE A 91 -9.21 -1.94 2.72
N HIS A 92 -9.08 -0.68 2.31
CA HIS A 92 -9.31 -0.26 0.93
C HIS A 92 -8.00 -0.04 0.18
N PHE A 93 -7.50 -1.10 -0.50
CA PHE A 93 -6.31 -1.04 -1.36
C PHE A 93 -6.65 -0.79 -2.84
N ALA A 94 -7.85 -1.13 -3.27
CA ALA A 94 -8.22 -1.06 -4.67
C ALA A 94 -8.06 0.35 -5.23
N GLY A 95 -7.36 0.44 -6.36
CA GLY A 95 -7.11 1.68 -7.08
C GLY A 95 -5.89 1.57 -7.99
N LEU A 96 -5.82 2.47 -8.97
CA LEU A 96 -4.66 2.63 -9.84
C LEU A 96 -3.56 3.38 -9.07
N LYS A 97 -2.29 2.92 -9.17
CA LYS A 97 -1.18 3.42 -8.35
C LYS A 97 0.00 4.03 -9.12
N ALA A 98 0.11 3.78 -10.43
CA ALA A 98 1.27 4.17 -11.22
C ALA A 98 1.27 5.68 -11.51
N ILE A 99 2.23 6.42 -10.93
CA ILE A 99 2.30 7.88 -11.02
C ILE A 99 2.40 8.34 -12.48
N ASN A 100 3.35 7.80 -13.25
CA ASN A 100 3.57 8.18 -14.65
C ASN A 100 2.34 7.89 -15.53
N THR A 101 1.68 6.76 -15.31
CA THR A 101 0.45 6.42 -16.03
C THR A 101 -0.69 7.37 -15.68
N SER A 102 -0.75 7.88 -14.43
CA SER A 102 -1.77 8.84 -14.03
C SER A 102 -1.70 10.15 -14.81
N ILE A 103 -0.49 10.58 -15.20
CA ILE A 103 -0.28 11.79 -15.99
C ILE A 103 -0.79 11.59 -17.44
N LYS A 104 -0.61 10.38 -17.98
CA LYS A 104 -1.03 10.02 -19.34
C LYS A 104 -2.54 9.74 -19.45
N LEU A 105 -3.13 9.13 -18.40
CA LEU A 105 -4.52 8.66 -18.36
C LEU A 105 -5.27 9.21 -17.13
N PRO A 106 -5.36 10.53 -16.95
CA PRO A 106 -5.90 11.12 -15.72
C PRO A 106 -7.38 10.76 -15.47
N LEU A 107 -8.19 10.66 -16.52
CA LEU A 107 -9.62 10.33 -16.36
C LEU A 107 -9.82 8.93 -15.82
N ASP A 108 -9.00 7.96 -16.23
CA ASP A 108 -9.07 6.59 -15.71
C ASP A 108 -8.77 6.55 -14.21
N TYR A 109 -7.79 7.37 -13.76
CA TYR A 109 -7.47 7.48 -12.33
C TYR A 109 -8.59 8.12 -11.53
N TRP A 110 -9.23 9.16 -12.06
CA TRP A 110 -10.38 9.78 -11.42
C TRP A 110 -11.56 8.80 -11.33
N ASP A 111 -11.91 8.12 -12.42
CA ASP A 111 -12.99 7.17 -12.41
C ASP A 111 -12.70 5.95 -11.54
N MET A 112 -11.57 5.29 -11.76
CA MET A 112 -11.22 4.07 -11.01
C MET A 112 -11.05 4.32 -9.50
N ASN A 113 -10.37 5.41 -9.10
CA ASN A 113 -10.07 5.63 -7.69
C ASN A 113 -11.26 6.30 -6.96
N ILE A 114 -11.90 7.30 -7.55
CA ILE A 114 -12.98 8.04 -6.86
C ILE A 114 -14.30 7.31 -6.96
N SER A 115 -14.74 6.90 -8.17
CA SER A 115 -16.05 6.27 -8.34
C SER A 115 -16.15 4.94 -7.59
N SER A 116 -15.05 4.15 -7.55
CA SER A 116 -15.01 2.92 -6.76
C SER A 116 -15.13 3.19 -5.26
N THR A 117 -14.42 4.19 -4.75
CA THR A 117 -14.46 4.58 -3.34
C THR A 117 -15.84 5.11 -2.96
N LEU A 118 -16.43 5.99 -3.74
CA LEU A 118 -17.80 6.51 -3.50
C LEU A 118 -18.85 5.39 -3.48
N SER A 119 -18.71 4.43 -4.40
CA SER A 119 -19.59 3.27 -4.45
C SER A 119 -19.47 2.42 -3.20
N LEU A 120 -18.22 2.13 -2.78
CA LEU A 120 -17.94 1.38 -1.55
C LEU A 120 -18.49 2.08 -0.31
N LEU A 121 -18.18 3.37 -0.11
CA LEU A 121 -18.64 4.15 1.05
C LEU A 121 -20.15 4.26 1.15
N SER A 122 -20.82 4.44 0.00
CA SER A 122 -22.29 4.46 -0.08
C SER A 122 -22.92 3.14 0.42
N VAL A 123 -22.32 2.00 0.03
CA VAL A 123 -22.79 0.69 0.45
C VAL A 123 -22.43 0.40 1.91
N MET A 124 -21.22 0.77 2.35
CA MET A 124 -20.80 0.66 3.75
C MET A 124 -21.78 1.39 4.68
N LYS A 125 -22.11 2.66 4.36
CA LYS A 125 -23.09 3.46 5.13
C LYS A 125 -24.45 2.77 5.20
N LYS A 126 -24.96 2.30 4.05
CA LYS A 126 -26.26 1.60 3.97
C LYS A 126 -26.32 0.34 4.83
N HIS A 127 -25.22 -0.37 4.97
CA HIS A 127 -25.14 -1.61 5.74
C HIS A 127 -24.50 -1.45 7.14
N HIS A 128 -24.39 -0.22 7.65
CA HIS A 128 -23.87 0.11 8.97
C HIS A 128 -22.47 -0.44 9.24
N CYS A 129 -21.60 -0.49 8.20
CA CYS A 129 -20.18 -0.79 8.30
C CYS A 129 -19.41 0.53 8.32
N PHE A 130 -19.03 1.03 9.49
CA PHE A 130 -18.49 2.37 9.68
C PHE A 130 -16.98 2.38 9.96
N SER A 131 -16.27 1.27 9.77
CA SER A 131 -14.82 1.20 9.97
C SER A 131 -14.09 1.02 8.65
N ILE A 132 -13.19 1.95 8.31
CA ILE A 132 -12.39 1.90 7.09
C ILE A 132 -10.95 2.35 7.33
N ILE A 133 -10.01 1.56 6.80
CA ILE A 133 -8.62 1.93 6.61
C ILE A 133 -8.43 2.23 5.12
N PHE A 134 -8.10 3.45 4.80
CA PHE A 134 -7.83 3.88 3.43
C PHE A 134 -6.33 3.96 3.19
N THR A 135 -5.89 3.41 2.06
CA THR A 135 -4.49 3.42 1.64
C THR A 135 -4.18 4.71 0.89
N SER A 136 -3.74 5.73 1.61
CA SER A 136 -3.27 6.98 1.06
C SER A 136 -1.78 6.91 0.67
N SER A 137 -1.12 8.02 0.44
CA SER A 137 0.25 8.07 -0.07
C SER A 137 0.96 9.36 0.36
N ALA A 138 2.27 9.31 0.54
CA ALA A 138 3.12 10.49 0.72
C ALA A 138 3.05 11.47 -0.47
N THR A 139 2.55 11.04 -1.64
CA THR A 139 2.34 11.92 -2.80
C THR A 139 1.26 13.00 -2.59
N VAL A 140 0.54 12.98 -1.47
CA VAL A 140 -0.41 14.04 -1.09
C VAL A 140 0.27 15.28 -0.57
N TYR A 141 1.50 15.16 -0.06
CA TYR A 141 2.23 16.27 0.53
C TYR A 141 2.76 17.26 -0.49
N LYS A 142 2.87 18.52 -0.07
CA LYS A 142 3.78 19.49 -0.68
C LYS A 142 5.21 19.16 -0.23
N PRO A 143 6.18 19.18 -1.14
CA PRO A 143 7.58 19.02 -0.76
C PRO A 143 8.01 20.04 0.29
N ASN A 144 8.76 19.60 1.30
CA ASN A 144 9.20 20.44 2.44
C ASN A 144 10.74 20.55 2.50
N GLY A 145 11.41 20.66 1.37
CA GLY A 145 12.88 20.71 1.28
C GLY A 145 13.51 19.41 1.77
N LEU A 146 14.40 19.48 2.77
CA LEU A 146 15.09 18.33 3.37
C LEU A 146 14.55 17.97 4.77
N ASN A 147 13.31 18.36 5.09
CA ASN A 147 12.70 18.07 6.38
C ASN A 147 11.83 16.80 6.31
N LEU A 148 11.66 16.14 7.46
CA LEU A 148 10.69 15.06 7.61
C LEU A 148 9.27 15.59 7.36
N LEU A 149 8.46 14.78 6.70
CA LEU A 149 7.06 15.09 6.42
C LEU A 149 6.19 14.66 7.61
N ASN A 150 5.49 15.63 8.20
CA ASN A 150 4.55 15.42 9.29
C ASN A 150 3.11 15.39 8.76
N GLU A 151 2.17 14.77 9.48
CA GLU A 151 0.77 14.66 9.05
C GLU A 151 0.05 15.99 8.90
N ASP A 152 0.49 17.02 9.63
CA ASP A 152 -0.06 18.38 9.60
C ASP A 152 0.59 19.27 8.53
N ASP A 153 1.60 18.76 7.79
CA ASP A 153 2.24 19.49 6.70
C ASP A 153 1.27 19.77 5.55
N LEU A 154 1.60 20.81 4.77
CA LEU A 154 0.78 21.28 3.66
C LEU A 154 0.59 20.18 2.60
N LEU A 155 -0.65 19.98 2.16
CA LEU A 155 -1.03 19.01 1.16
C LEU A 155 -1.21 19.70 -0.19
N GLU A 156 -0.34 19.39 -1.16
CA GLU A 156 -0.37 19.96 -2.51
C GLU A 156 0.14 18.93 -3.53
N PRO A 157 -0.67 17.89 -3.84
CA PRO A 157 -0.26 16.82 -4.74
C PRO A 157 -0.04 17.32 -6.17
N LYS A 158 1.10 16.98 -6.76
CA LYS A 158 1.50 17.42 -8.11
C LYS A 158 0.89 16.54 -9.23
N THR A 159 0.55 15.29 -8.94
CA THR A 159 0.12 14.31 -9.95
C THR A 159 -1.36 13.95 -9.83
N PRO A 160 -2.03 13.51 -10.91
CA PRO A 160 -3.40 13.03 -10.83
C PRO A 160 -3.59 11.92 -9.80
N TYR A 161 -2.65 10.97 -9.70
CA TYR A 161 -2.67 9.95 -8.66
C TYR A 161 -2.72 10.56 -7.24
N GLY A 162 -1.77 11.44 -6.91
CA GLY A 162 -1.75 12.11 -5.60
C GLY A 162 -3.03 12.93 -5.35
N LYS A 163 -3.54 13.62 -6.39
CA LYS A 163 -4.81 14.35 -6.30
C LYS A 163 -5.99 13.43 -5.98
N THR A 164 -6.08 12.24 -6.60
CA THR A 164 -7.14 11.27 -6.26
C THR A 164 -7.03 10.79 -4.83
N LYS A 165 -5.82 10.55 -4.31
CA LYS A 165 -5.60 10.15 -2.91
C LYS A 165 -6.05 11.23 -1.94
N LEU A 166 -5.64 12.48 -2.14
CA LEU A 166 -6.06 13.60 -1.31
C LEU A 166 -7.58 13.84 -1.39
N THR A 167 -8.18 13.71 -2.56
CA THR A 167 -9.64 13.85 -2.72
C THR A 167 -10.38 12.78 -1.91
N ILE A 168 -9.89 11.54 -1.86
CA ILE A 168 -10.50 10.50 -1.03
C ILE A 168 -10.34 10.81 0.46
N GLU A 169 -9.18 11.31 0.91
CA GLU A 169 -9.02 11.76 2.31
C GLU A 169 -10.05 12.83 2.67
N ASN A 170 -10.29 13.80 1.78
CA ASN A 170 -11.29 14.84 1.99
C ASN A 170 -12.71 14.27 2.03
N ILE A 171 -13.08 13.37 1.12
CA ILE A 171 -14.38 12.67 1.15
C ILE A 171 -14.57 11.93 2.48
N LEU A 172 -13.56 11.23 2.95
CA LEU A 172 -13.59 10.49 4.22
C LEU A 172 -13.70 11.44 5.43
N LYS A 173 -13.06 12.60 5.37
CA LYS A 173 -13.16 13.66 6.39
C LYS A 173 -14.59 14.22 6.44
N ASP A 174 -15.18 14.55 5.29
CA ASP A 174 -16.55 15.04 5.21
C ASP A 174 -17.54 13.99 5.71
N LEU A 175 -17.30 12.72 5.38
CA LEU A 175 -18.11 11.61 5.85
C LEU A 175 -18.04 11.46 7.38
N PHE A 176 -16.86 11.59 7.99
CA PHE A 176 -16.71 11.63 9.44
C PHE A 176 -17.38 12.83 10.07
N ILE A 177 -17.27 14.03 9.48
CA ILE A 177 -17.94 15.24 9.98
C ILE A 177 -19.45 15.08 9.96
N SER A 178 -20.01 14.39 8.95
CA SER A 178 -21.46 14.15 8.81
C SER A 178 -22.03 13.17 9.85
N ASP A 179 -21.19 12.32 10.46
CA ASP A 179 -21.59 11.32 11.46
C ASP A 179 -20.40 10.96 12.36
N LYS A 180 -20.12 11.84 13.32
CA LYS A 180 -18.98 11.74 14.24
C LYS A 180 -19.14 10.66 15.31
N GLU A 181 -20.30 10.04 15.42
CA GLU A 181 -20.56 9.03 16.43
C GLU A 181 -20.26 7.61 15.92
N ASN A 182 -20.31 7.39 14.62
CA ASN A 182 -20.21 6.05 14.05
C ASN A 182 -18.88 5.82 13.30
N TRP A 183 -18.45 6.77 12.45
CA TRP A 183 -17.31 6.52 11.56
C TRP A 183 -15.98 6.42 12.29
N LYS A 184 -15.25 5.35 11.97
CA LYS A 184 -13.88 5.05 12.41
C LYS A 184 -13.00 4.99 11.17
N ILE A 185 -12.22 6.04 10.93
CA ILE A 185 -11.49 6.24 9.68
C ILE A 185 -10.00 6.43 9.97
N ALA A 186 -9.17 5.66 9.30
CA ALA A 186 -7.73 5.87 9.25
C ALA A 186 -7.25 5.96 7.80
N ASN A 187 -6.58 7.04 7.45
CA ASN A 187 -5.88 7.22 6.19
C ASN A 187 -4.40 6.93 6.43
N LEU A 188 -3.88 5.86 5.88
CA LEU A 188 -2.46 5.51 6.00
C LEU A 188 -1.70 6.08 4.81
N ARG A 189 -0.85 7.08 5.07
CA ARG A 189 0.00 7.72 4.06
C ARG A 189 1.30 6.93 3.94
N TYR A 190 1.38 6.06 2.94
CA TYR A 190 2.57 5.25 2.70
C TYR A 190 3.67 6.05 2.04
N PHE A 191 4.91 5.75 2.45
CA PHE A 191 6.09 6.22 1.74
C PHE A 191 6.46 5.24 0.61
N ASN A 192 7.58 4.55 0.64
CA ASN A 192 8.00 3.69 -0.46
C ASN A 192 7.97 2.19 -0.07
N PRO A 193 6.83 1.49 -0.22
CA PRO A 193 6.78 0.05 0.10
C PRO A 193 7.66 -0.76 -0.85
N VAL A 194 8.52 -1.61 -0.28
CA VAL A 194 9.48 -2.45 -1.00
C VAL A 194 9.62 -3.81 -0.33
N GLY A 195 10.40 -4.70 -0.92
CA GLY A 195 10.61 -6.04 -0.37
C GLY A 195 9.56 -7.04 -0.84
N ALA A 196 9.56 -8.20 -0.22
CA ALA A 196 8.65 -9.29 -0.47
C ALA A 196 8.43 -10.10 0.81
N HIS A 197 7.51 -11.07 0.78
CA HIS A 197 7.42 -12.02 1.88
C HIS A 197 8.72 -12.84 1.98
N PRO A 198 9.30 -13.05 3.18
CA PRO A 198 10.61 -13.74 3.34
C PRO A 198 10.68 -15.13 2.72
N SER A 199 9.54 -15.80 2.49
CA SER A 199 9.48 -17.09 1.79
C SER A 199 9.79 -17.02 0.30
N GLY A 200 9.85 -15.84 -0.31
CA GLY A 200 9.96 -15.64 -1.76
C GLY A 200 8.70 -15.96 -2.56
N ILE A 201 7.66 -16.55 -1.96
CA ILE A 201 6.45 -17.01 -2.68
C ILE A 201 5.57 -15.86 -3.15
N ILE A 202 5.50 -14.77 -2.35
CA ILE A 202 4.68 -13.58 -2.61
C ILE A 202 5.57 -12.34 -2.63
N GLY A 203 5.48 -11.58 -3.71
CA GLY A 203 6.21 -10.34 -3.94
C GLY A 203 5.46 -9.42 -4.91
N GLU A 204 6.10 -8.34 -5.33
CA GLU A 204 5.53 -7.42 -6.30
C GLU A 204 5.50 -8.04 -7.70
N ASN A 205 4.37 -7.90 -8.40
CA ASN A 205 4.27 -8.34 -9.79
C ASN A 205 5.02 -7.36 -10.69
N LEU A 206 5.99 -7.88 -11.44
CA LEU A 206 6.85 -7.10 -12.32
C LEU A 206 6.27 -6.93 -13.74
N ASN A 207 5.06 -7.42 -13.99
CA ASN A 207 4.41 -7.27 -15.30
C ASN A 207 3.98 -5.81 -15.52
N GLY A 208 4.25 -5.28 -16.72
CA GLY A 208 3.87 -3.93 -17.10
C GLY A 208 4.98 -2.89 -16.97
N ASP A 209 4.58 -1.62 -16.97
CA ASP A 209 5.49 -0.48 -16.85
C ASP A 209 5.97 -0.35 -15.40
N VAL A 210 7.23 -0.72 -15.18
CA VAL A 210 7.87 -0.70 -13.87
C VAL A 210 8.72 0.55 -13.78
N SER A 211 8.26 1.53 -13.02
CA SER A 211 8.96 2.81 -12.83
C SER A 211 9.55 3.00 -11.43
N ASN A 212 9.29 2.07 -10.50
CA ASN A 212 9.82 2.12 -9.14
C ASN A 212 11.21 1.47 -9.07
N LEU A 213 12.05 1.94 -8.14
CA LEU A 213 13.45 1.56 -8.00
C LEU A 213 13.65 0.04 -7.84
N PHE A 214 13.10 -0.57 -6.79
CA PHE A 214 13.28 -1.99 -6.49
C PHE A 214 12.83 -2.91 -7.63
N PRO A 215 11.61 -2.78 -8.18
CA PRO A 215 11.20 -3.51 -9.36
C PRO A 215 12.12 -3.34 -10.58
N SER A 216 12.66 -2.12 -10.81
CA SER A 216 13.61 -1.86 -11.90
C SER A 216 14.95 -2.55 -11.67
N ILE A 217 15.48 -2.52 -10.44
CA ILE A 217 16.68 -3.28 -10.07
C ILE A 217 16.46 -4.77 -10.34
N ILE A 218 15.33 -5.32 -9.89
CA ILE A 218 15.00 -6.73 -10.09
C ILE A 218 14.94 -7.11 -11.56
N LYS A 219 14.32 -6.28 -12.41
CA LYS A 219 14.33 -6.50 -13.87
C LYS A 219 15.74 -6.44 -14.47
N THR A 220 16.60 -5.56 -13.97
CA THR A 220 17.99 -5.49 -14.41
C THR A 220 18.78 -6.75 -14.01
N ILE A 221 18.59 -7.23 -12.80
CA ILE A 221 19.18 -8.49 -12.31
C ILE A 221 18.72 -9.68 -13.15
N LYS A 222 17.43 -9.73 -13.54
CA LYS A 222 16.87 -10.78 -14.42
C LYS A 222 17.28 -10.65 -15.88
N VAL A 223 18.04 -9.61 -16.24
CA VAL A 223 18.41 -9.31 -17.64
C VAL A 223 17.19 -9.01 -18.54
N GLU A 224 16.04 -8.67 -17.94
CA GLU A 224 14.85 -8.21 -18.63
C GLU A 224 14.96 -6.72 -19.03
N GLN A 225 15.97 -6.02 -18.48
CA GLN A 225 16.32 -4.63 -18.72
C GLN A 225 17.84 -4.50 -18.86
N LYS A 226 18.33 -3.69 -19.83
CA LYS A 226 19.77 -3.56 -20.11
C LYS A 226 20.54 -2.88 -18.98
N SER A 227 19.95 -1.84 -18.39
CA SER A 227 20.56 -1.03 -17.35
C SER A 227 19.48 -0.44 -16.46
N LEU A 228 19.78 -0.28 -15.18
CA LEU A 228 18.95 0.53 -14.28
C LEU A 228 19.13 2.01 -14.61
N LEU A 229 18.04 2.76 -14.71
CA LEU A 229 18.08 4.21 -14.91
C LEU A 229 17.89 4.92 -13.56
N ASP A 230 18.90 5.69 -13.15
CA ASP A 230 18.84 6.57 -11.98
C ASP A 230 18.59 8.02 -12.42
N PHE A 231 17.57 8.65 -11.82
CA PHE A 231 17.02 9.92 -12.28
C PHE A 231 17.63 11.11 -11.51
N GLY A 232 18.82 11.50 -11.93
CA GLY A 232 19.58 12.64 -11.41
C GLY A 232 20.63 12.25 -10.38
N ASN A 233 21.85 12.74 -10.62
CA ASN A 233 23.01 12.61 -9.72
C ASN A 233 23.50 13.96 -9.23
N ASP A 234 22.68 14.98 -9.36
CA ASP A 234 22.98 16.39 -9.04
C ASP A 234 22.00 16.99 -8.01
N TRP A 235 21.28 16.13 -7.28
CA TRP A 235 20.40 16.53 -6.19
C TRP A 235 21.19 17.13 -5.01
N PRO A 236 20.62 18.06 -4.23
CA PRO A 236 21.28 18.65 -3.06
C PRO A 236 21.28 17.66 -1.86
N THR A 237 21.84 16.49 -2.07
CA THR A 237 21.98 15.37 -1.13
C THR A 237 23.46 14.96 -1.07
N ASN A 238 23.85 14.13 -0.09
CA ASN A 238 25.25 13.80 0.13
C ASN A 238 25.93 13.12 -1.06
N ASP A 239 25.20 12.25 -1.79
CA ASP A 239 25.70 11.47 -2.93
C ASP A 239 25.13 11.93 -4.28
N GLY A 240 24.32 13.00 -4.26
CA GLY A 240 23.69 13.55 -5.44
C GLY A 240 22.44 12.82 -5.92
N THR A 241 22.02 11.71 -5.28
CA THR A 241 20.80 10.96 -5.63
C THR A 241 19.64 11.28 -4.70
N CYS A 242 18.39 10.99 -5.11
CA CYS A 242 17.21 11.22 -4.29
C CYS A 242 17.23 10.40 -3.00
N ILE A 243 16.72 10.98 -1.90
CA ILE A 243 16.51 10.28 -0.63
C ILE A 243 15.03 9.94 -0.48
N ARG A 244 14.74 8.69 -0.14
CA ARG A 244 13.39 8.16 0.06
C ARG A 244 13.31 7.38 1.37
N ASP A 245 12.12 7.33 1.94
CA ASP A 245 11.80 6.44 3.05
C ASP A 245 11.28 5.12 2.47
N PHE A 246 12.13 4.11 2.46
CA PHE A 246 11.76 2.76 2.05
C PHE A 246 11.26 1.97 3.26
N ILE A 247 10.08 1.37 3.13
CA ILE A 247 9.47 0.54 4.16
C ILE A 247 9.24 -0.87 3.65
N HIS A 248 9.60 -1.87 4.45
CA HIS A 248 9.36 -3.26 4.09
C HIS A 248 7.86 -3.55 4.04
N VAL A 249 7.40 -4.23 2.98
CA VAL A 249 5.98 -4.53 2.76
C VAL A 249 5.34 -5.34 3.91
N MET A 250 6.12 -6.16 4.63
CA MET A 250 5.61 -6.88 5.81
C MET A 250 5.42 -5.96 7.00
N ASP A 251 6.31 -4.97 7.24
CA ASP A 251 6.11 -3.97 8.29
C ASP A 251 4.88 -3.11 7.98
N LEU A 252 4.70 -2.76 6.69
CA LEU A 252 3.49 -2.07 6.26
C LEU A 252 2.23 -2.93 6.48
N ALA A 253 2.29 -4.24 6.24
CA ALA A 253 1.18 -5.15 6.54
C ALA A 253 0.89 -5.21 8.05
N ASP A 254 1.93 -5.22 8.90
CA ASP A 254 1.77 -5.13 10.37
C ASP A 254 1.12 -3.81 10.80
N ALA A 255 1.46 -2.68 10.16
CA ALA A 255 0.83 -1.39 10.43
C ALA A 255 -0.69 -1.43 10.17
N HIS A 256 -1.16 -2.19 9.16
CA HIS A 256 -2.60 -2.38 8.93
C HIS A 256 -3.28 -3.14 10.05
N ILE A 257 -2.61 -4.18 10.61
CA ILE A 257 -3.16 -4.93 11.75
C ILE A 257 -3.25 -4.02 12.98
N ALA A 258 -2.18 -3.28 13.28
CA ALA A 258 -2.16 -2.32 14.38
C ALA A 258 -3.28 -1.27 14.23
N THR A 259 -3.42 -0.71 13.01
CA THR A 259 -4.49 0.27 12.72
C THR A 259 -5.89 -0.34 12.83
N LEU A 260 -6.09 -1.58 12.37
CA LEU A 260 -7.38 -2.27 12.49
C LEU A 260 -7.75 -2.47 13.97
N ASN A 261 -6.81 -2.94 14.77
CA ASN A 261 -7.00 -3.12 16.21
C ASN A 261 -7.31 -1.77 16.90
N PHE A 262 -6.57 -0.72 16.54
CA PHE A 262 -6.80 0.64 17.04
C PHE A 262 -8.21 1.14 16.71
N LEU A 263 -8.69 1.00 15.47
CA LEU A 263 -10.04 1.41 15.08
C LEU A 263 -11.13 0.58 15.78
N LEU A 264 -10.91 -0.72 15.96
CA LEU A 264 -11.89 -1.60 16.60
C LEU A 264 -12.01 -1.34 18.12
N SER A 265 -10.90 -0.96 18.77
CA SER A 265 -10.83 -0.75 20.22
C SER A 265 -11.24 0.66 20.66
N ASN A 266 -11.27 1.63 19.76
CA ASN A 266 -11.56 3.02 20.09
C ASN A 266 -12.92 3.48 19.56
N SER A 267 -13.40 4.62 20.08
CA SER A 267 -14.60 5.31 19.59
C SER A 267 -14.43 5.82 18.15
N ALA A 268 -15.48 6.40 17.59
CA ALA A 268 -15.47 7.04 16.29
C ALA A 268 -14.37 8.11 16.20
N GLN A 269 -13.64 8.14 15.08
CA GLN A 269 -12.49 9.03 14.89
C GLN A 269 -12.07 9.10 13.42
N TYR A 270 -11.36 10.16 13.09
CA TYR A 270 -10.69 10.36 11.80
C TYR A 270 -9.20 10.63 12.05
N LYS A 271 -8.33 9.83 11.47
CA LYS A 271 -6.88 9.97 11.57
C LYS A 271 -6.23 9.90 10.19
N CYS A 272 -5.23 10.73 9.96
CA CYS A 272 -4.22 10.54 8.93
C CYS A 272 -2.93 10.12 9.63
N ILE A 273 -2.22 9.11 9.14
CA ILE A 273 -1.06 8.53 9.83
C ILE A 273 0.00 8.21 8.78
N ASN A 274 1.20 8.73 8.96
CA ASN A 274 2.35 8.37 8.14
C ASN A 274 2.83 6.97 8.47
N ILE A 275 3.00 6.16 7.44
CA ILE A 275 3.57 4.81 7.57
C ILE A 275 4.85 4.75 6.75
N GLY A 276 5.96 4.99 7.43
CA GLY A 276 7.33 4.98 6.95
C GLY A 276 8.27 4.56 8.06
N THR A 277 9.56 4.48 7.74
CA THR A 277 10.60 4.13 8.72
C THR A 277 11.11 5.34 9.50
N GLY A 278 10.88 6.55 8.98
CA GLY A 278 11.53 7.77 9.48
C GLY A 278 13.01 7.87 9.09
N LEU A 279 13.50 6.93 8.31
CA LEU A 279 14.90 6.87 7.85
C LEU A 279 14.97 7.15 6.35
N GLY A 280 15.73 8.17 6.00
CA GLY A 280 16.01 8.48 4.59
C GLY A 280 17.15 7.61 4.06
N THR A 281 16.92 6.93 2.94
CA THR A 281 17.93 6.15 2.22
C THR A 281 18.06 6.68 0.81
N SER A 282 19.28 6.89 0.33
CA SER A 282 19.53 7.38 -1.02
C SER A 282 19.36 6.26 -2.06
N VAL A 283 19.12 6.64 -3.32
CA VAL A 283 19.04 5.66 -4.42
C VAL A 283 20.36 4.92 -4.58
N LEU A 284 21.50 5.60 -4.42
CA LEU A 284 22.80 4.98 -4.53
C LEU A 284 23.06 3.96 -3.39
N GLU A 285 22.69 4.28 -2.14
CA GLU A 285 22.77 3.35 -1.00
C GLU A 285 21.94 2.07 -1.27
N VAL A 286 20.76 2.20 -1.87
CA VAL A 286 19.97 1.02 -2.27
C VAL A 286 20.70 0.19 -3.32
N ILE A 287 21.25 0.81 -4.37
CA ILE A 287 21.97 0.12 -5.43
C ILE A 287 23.20 -0.64 -4.85
N GLU A 288 23.98 0.02 -4.00
CA GLU A 288 25.15 -0.56 -3.36
C GLU A 288 24.76 -1.75 -2.45
N THR A 289 23.70 -1.61 -1.66
CA THR A 289 23.19 -2.71 -0.84
C THR A 289 22.74 -3.91 -1.69
N PHE A 290 22.11 -3.67 -2.84
CA PHE A 290 21.79 -4.75 -3.77
C PHE A 290 23.04 -5.42 -4.35
N PHE A 291 24.13 -4.68 -4.65
CA PHE A 291 25.39 -5.26 -5.10
C PHE A 291 25.98 -6.19 -4.06
N GLU A 292 25.98 -5.77 -2.79
CA GLU A 292 26.48 -6.57 -1.68
C GLU A 292 25.71 -7.89 -1.52
N ILE A 293 24.37 -7.81 -1.48
CA ILE A 293 23.51 -8.97 -1.23
C ILE A 293 23.45 -9.91 -2.43
N TYR A 294 23.39 -9.37 -3.65
CA TYR A 294 23.36 -10.17 -4.88
C TYR A 294 24.71 -10.78 -5.20
N GLY A 295 25.80 -10.21 -4.68
CA GLY A 295 27.18 -10.65 -4.89
C GLY A 295 27.75 -10.30 -6.27
N LYS A 296 27.05 -9.50 -7.07
CA LYS A 296 27.45 -9.03 -8.40
C LYS A 296 26.93 -7.63 -8.66
N LYS A 297 27.74 -6.82 -9.37
CA LYS A 297 27.27 -5.54 -9.90
C LYS A 297 26.40 -5.76 -11.15
N PHE A 298 25.34 -4.97 -11.26
CA PHE A 298 24.52 -4.84 -12.47
C PHE A 298 24.73 -3.45 -13.06
N PRO A 299 24.53 -3.25 -14.39
CA PRO A 299 24.70 -1.95 -15.01
C PRO A 299 23.63 -0.96 -14.55
N PHE A 300 24.05 0.28 -14.27
CA PHE A 300 23.13 1.40 -14.05
C PHE A 300 23.72 2.68 -14.67
N ASP A 301 22.83 3.55 -15.11
CA ASP A 301 23.18 4.81 -15.80
C ASP A 301 22.41 5.96 -15.14
N TYR A 302 23.12 7.06 -14.90
CA TYR A 302 22.48 8.31 -14.50
C TYR A 302 21.85 8.99 -15.71
N ILE A 303 20.60 9.45 -15.53
CA ILE A 303 19.87 10.20 -16.55
C ILE A 303 19.29 11.47 -15.94
N GLU A 304 18.66 12.33 -16.75
CA GLU A 304 18.04 13.56 -16.28
C GLU A 304 16.96 13.31 -15.23
N ARG A 305 16.78 14.27 -14.31
CA ARG A 305 15.75 14.23 -13.28
C ARG A 305 14.36 14.04 -13.87
N ARG A 306 13.54 13.23 -13.25
CA ARG A 306 12.11 13.14 -13.62
C ARG A 306 11.35 14.37 -13.17
N LEU A 307 10.42 14.82 -14.00
CA LEU A 307 9.50 15.89 -13.63
C LEU A 307 8.64 15.44 -12.43
N GLY A 308 8.68 16.24 -11.37
CA GLY A 308 7.91 15.99 -10.14
C GLY A 308 8.61 15.14 -9.10
N ASP A 309 9.85 14.67 -9.36
CA ASP A 309 10.67 14.10 -8.30
C ASP A 309 11.16 15.21 -7.34
N GLU A 310 11.42 14.83 -6.10
CA GLU A 310 11.89 15.69 -5.03
C GLU A 310 13.20 15.13 -4.46
N PRO A 311 14.11 15.97 -3.95
CA PRO A 311 15.37 15.49 -3.39
C PRO A 311 15.18 14.61 -2.17
N PHE A 312 14.17 14.88 -1.35
CA PHE A 312 13.98 14.25 -0.05
C PHE A 312 12.49 14.02 0.25
N VAL A 313 12.11 12.77 0.53
CA VAL A 313 10.74 12.39 0.91
C VAL A 313 10.82 11.32 2.00
N VAL A 314 10.77 11.74 3.27
CA VAL A 314 10.93 10.88 4.45
C VAL A 314 9.85 11.22 5.48
N ALA A 315 9.29 10.21 6.14
CA ALA A 315 8.24 10.37 7.14
C ALA A 315 8.76 10.92 8.48
N ASP A 316 7.99 11.75 9.13
CA ASP A 316 7.92 11.72 10.59
C ASP A 316 6.91 10.62 10.96
N ASN A 317 7.36 9.56 11.61
CA ASN A 317 6.54 8.38 11.95
C ASN A 317 6.14 8.32 13.43
N LYS A 318 6.35 9.38 14.19
CA LYS A 318 6.06 9.42 15.63
C LYS A 318 4.60 9.14 15.94
N LEU A 319 3.66 9.68 15.14
CA LEU A 319 2.24 9.46 15.38
C LEU A 319 1.87 7.97 15.29
N ALA A 320 2.46 7.22 14.34
CA ALA A 320 2.22 5.79 14.23
C ALA A 320 2.69 5.04 15.49
N LEU A 321 3.86 5.37 16.01
CA LEU A 321 4.37 4.81 17.26
C LEU A 321 3.44 5.15 18.43
N ASP A 322 3.05 6.42 18.58
CA ASP A 322 2.30 6.92 19.72
C ASP A 322 0.88 6.34 19.84
N ILE A 323 0.17 6.19 18.71
CA ILE A 323 -1.24 5.79 18.73
C ILE A 323 -1.50 4.34 18.31
N LEU A 324 -0.59 3.74 17.54
CA LEU A 324 -0.73 2.36 17.06
C LEU A 324 0.17 1.38 17.83
N ASP A 325 1.10 1.86 18.65
CA ASP A 325 2.17 1.06 19.27
C ASP A 325 2.90 0.23 18.20
N TRP A 326 3.17 0.87 17.05
CA TRP A 326 3.77 0.23 15.89
C TRP A 326 5.05 0.94 15.45
N GLU A 327 6.08 0.15 15.19
CA GLU A 327 7.34 0.58 14.60
C GLU A 327 7.81 -0.41 13.52
N PRO A 328 8.54 0.05 12.49
CA PRO A 328 9.13 -0.82 11.49
C PRO A 328 10.27 -1.66 12.11
N LYS A 329 10.36 -2.92 11.71
CA LYS A 329 11.34 -3.90 12.24
C LYS A 329 12.40 -4.31 11.22
N LYS A 330 12.10 -4.15 9.93
CA LYS A 330 12.95 -4.57 8.83
C LYS A 330 13.84 -3.42 8.36
N ASN A 331 15.10 -3.72 8.11
CA ASN A 331 16.07 -2.77 7.58
C ASN A 331 16.24 -2.89 6.05
N LEU A 332 17.11 -2.06 5.46
CA LEU A 332 17.38 -2.04 4.02
C LEU A 332 17.92 -3.39 3.51
N ILE A 333 18.76 -4.07 4.30
CA ILE A 333 19.31 -5.39 3.96
C ILE A 333 18.20 -6.42 3.82
N ASP A 334 17.22 -6.42 4.75
CA ASP A 334 16.06 -7.30 4.68
C ASP A 334 15.21 -7.00 3.44
N MET A 335 14.97 -5.71 3.14
CA MET A 335 14.21 -5.27 1.97
C MET A 335 14.84 -5.77 0.66
N CYS A 336 16.15 -5.61 0.51
CA CYS A 336 16.87 -6.05 -0.68
C CYS A 336 16.93 -7.58 -0.77
N ARG A 337 17.22 -8.27 0.33
CA ARG A 337 17.29 -9.74 0.39
C ARG A 337 15.96 -10.37 0.02
N ASP A 338 14.86 -9.91 0.64
CA ASP A 338 13.55 -10.49 0.43
C ASP A 338 13.03 -10.17 -0.99
N SER A 339 13.42 -9.02 -1.58
CA SER A 339 13.17 -8.72 -2.99
C SER A 339 13.89 -9.71 -3.92
N ILE A 340 15.16 -10.01 -3.66
CA ILE A 340 15.92 -10.99 -4.44
C ILE A 340 15.33 -12.40 -4.27
N ASN A 341 14.98 -12.80 -3.06
CA ASN A 341 14.37 -14.11 -2.81
C ASN A 341 13.06 -14.33 -3.57
N SER A 342 12.31 -13.27 -3.85
CA SER A 342 11.06 -13.36 -4.63
C SER A 342 11.27 -13.60 -6.14
N LEU A 343 12.55 -13.63 -6.60
CA LEU A 343 12.94 -13.95 -7.97
C LEU A 343 12.89 -15.45 -8.29
N ILE A 344 12.94 -16.28 -7.26
CA ILE A 344 12.97 -17.73 -7.33
C ILE A 344 11.54 -18.26 -7.29
#